data_e4a0899464d04c0881c375fa16c26077
#
_entry.id   e4a0899464d04c0881c375fa16c26077
#
_cell.length_a   1.000
_cell.length_b   1.000
_cell.length_c   1.000
_cell.angle_alpha   90.00
_cell.angle_beta   90.00
_cell.angle_gamma   90.00
#
_symmetry.space_group_name_H-M   'P 1'
#
loop_
_entity.id
_entity.type
_entity.pdbx_description
1 polymer ?
#
loop_
_entity_poly.entity_id
_entity_poly.type
_entity_poly.pdbx_seq_one_letter_code
_entity_poly.pdbx_strand_id
1 'polypeptide(L)'
;MTTMDTATARFDVRSADGTTIAVWVEGDGPALVMVHGSMQDHTDSAALVGELRAGVTTYAVDRRGFGASGDHQEYSLERETEDVAAVVGEVAARTGGPVALWGHSYGASCAMGAATLTTGVGRLLLYEPSIGLGNPPGWIETYETMVAEGDREGATVMMFRDLLEFSDDQIDAMWAGPEWSSRVAVAHTWRGRRVRRRAGSTGRVSSTGSPRRRCCSPARIAPPISGGPQTRRRLPSPTHGSTCSRATHTSRTGRTPPLVAAIVRDFIAG
;
A
#
# COMPACT_ATOMS: atom_id res chain seq x y z
N MET A 1 28.31 22.96 -13.22
CA MET A 1 27.09 22.14 -13.36
C MET A 1 26.13 22.60 -12.27
N THR A 2 25.17 23.40 -12.66
CA THR A 2 24.18 23.97 -11.75
C THR A 2 23.20 22.83 -11.35
N THR A 3 23.25 22.43 -10.10
CA THR A 3 22.24 21.56 -9.52
C THR A 3 20.91 22.32 -9.59
N MET A 4 20.04 21.95 -10.53
CA MET A 4 18.64 22.38 -10.48
C MET A 4 18.06 21.81 -9.21
N ASP A 5 17.79 22.71 -8.26
CA ASP A 5 16.96 22.44 -7.10
C ASP A 5 15.55 22.16 -7.64
N THR A 6 15.22 20.89 -7.82
CA THR A 6 13.87 20.47 -8.24
C THR A 6 12.98 20.65 -7.03
N ALA A 7 12.44 21.86 -6.88
CA ALA A 7 11.46 22.16 -5.85
C ALA A 7 10.30 21.15 -5.96
N THR A 8 10.03 20.46 -4.89
CA THR A 8 8.86 19.56 -4.77
C THR A 8 7.61 20.40 -5.03
N ALA A 9 6.93 20.14 -6.14
CA ALA A 9 5.66 20.79 -6.47
C ALA A 9 4.53 20.08 -5.74
N ARG A 10 3.46 20.83 -5.40
CA ARG A 10 2.25 20.28 -4.80
C ARG A 10 1.02 20.77 -5.53
N PHE A 11 0.00 19.90 -5.65
CA PHE A 11 -1.35 20.30 -6.00
C PHE A 11 -2.38 19.50 -5.19
N ASP A 12 -3.60 19.96 -5.19
CA ASP A 12 -4.70 19.37 -4.45
C ASP A 12 -5.74 18.80 -5.41
N VAL A 13 -6.28 17.61 -5.07
CA VAL A 13 -7.37 16.94 -5.78
C VAL A 13 -8.59 16.89 -4.89
N ARG A 14 -9.78 17.12 -5.45
CA ARG A 14 -11.05 16.96 -4.75
C ARG A 14 -11.56 15.55 -4.90
N SER A 15 -11.77 14.87 -3.78
CA SER A 15 -12.44 13.57 -3.73
C SER A 15 -13.94 13.70 -3.92
N ALA A 16 -14.63 12.58 -4.13
CA ALA A 16 -16.07 12.52 -4.38
C ALA A 16 -16.93 13.15 -3.26
N ASP A 17 -16.46 13.08 -2.01
CA ASP A 17 -17.12 13.69 -0.85
C ASP A 17 -16.66 15.14 -0.57
N GLY A 18 -15.82 15.70 -1.43
CA GLY A 18 -15.27 17.05 -1.30
C GLY A 18 -14.02 17.16 -0.44
N THR A 19 -13.51 16.04 0.12
CA THR A 19 -12.23 16.02 0.84
C THR A 19 -11.10 16.43 -0.09
N THR A 20 -10.21 17.30 0.39
CA THR A 20 -9.03 17.74 -0.35
C THR A 20 -7.90 16.74 -0.14
N ILE A 21 -7.34 16.18 -1.21
CA ILE A 21 -6.22 15.23 -1.19
C ILE A 21 -4.99 15.92 -1.75
N ALA A 22 -3.95 16.05 -0.95
CA ALA A 22 -2.67 16.65 -1.33
C ALA A 22 -1.81 15.64 -2.10
N VAL A 23 -1.21 16.11 -3.19
CA VAL A 23 -0.34 15.32 -4.07
C VAL A 23 0.97 16.07 -4.27
N TRP A 24 2.07 15.41 -3.93
CA TRP A 24 3.43 15.94 -4.01
C TRP A 24 4.14 15.37 -5.23
N VAL A 25 4.75 16.23 -6.03
CA VAL A 25 5.30 15.85 -7.34
C VAL A 25 6.80 16.07 -7.37
N GLU A 26 7.52 15.04 -7.76
CA GLU A 26 8.98 15.10 -7.93
C GLU A 26 9.43 14.19 -9.07
N GLY A 27 10.47 14.60 -9.79
CA GLY A 27 11.11 13.82 -10.84
C GLY A 27 10.67 14.16 -12.26
N ASP A 28 11.19 13.38 -13.21
CA ASP A 28 10.94 13.51 -14.64
C ASP A 28 10.77 12.12 -15.27
N GLY A 29 9.81 11.96 -16.19
CA GLY A 29 9.54 10.69 -16.87
C GLY A 29 8.10 10.18 -16.68
N PRO A 30 7.84 8.88 -16.93
CA PRO A 30 6.51 8.28 -16.76
C PRO A 30 5.95 8.46 -15.35
N ALA A 31 4.63 8.66 -15.27
CA ALA A 31 3.96 8.96 -14.02
C ALA A 31 3.77 7.71 -13.13
N LEU A 32 4.08 7.88 -11.84
CA LEU A 32 3.83 6.91 -10.77
C LEU A 32 3.07 7.58 -9.62
N VAL A 33 1.81 7.21 -9.42
CA VAL A 33 1.06 7.59 -8.22
C VAL A 33 1.46 6.67 -7.08
N MET A 34 1.84 7.25 -5.91
CA MET A 34 2.33 6.51 -4.74
C MET A 34 1.41 6.73 -3.54
N VAL A 35 0.92 5.62 -2.96
CA VAL A 35 0.00 5.62 -1.81
C VAL A 35 0.66 4.95 -0.61
N HIS A 36 0.89 5.73 0.44
CA HIS A 36 1.58 5.29 1.66
C HIS A 36 0.74 4.36 2.53
N GLY A 37 1.40 3.67 3.47
CA GLY A 37 0.79 2.77 4.45
C GLY A 37 0.13 3.47 5.63
N SER A 38 -0.11 2.70 6.70
CA SER A 38 -0.63 3.21 7.95
C SER A 38 0.39 4.07 8.68
N MET A 39 -0.07 5.14 9.33
CA MET A 39 0.78 6.03 10.16
C MET A 39 1.99 6.62 9.41
N GLN A 40 1.84 6.83 8.12
CA GLN A 40 2.83 7.40 7.22
C GLN A 40 2.21 8.61 6.49
N ASP A 41 3.07 9.39 5.83
CA ASP A 41 2.67 10.40 4.85
C ASP A 41 3.62 10.34 3.62
N HIS A 42 3.55 11.31 2.72
CA HIS A 42 4.41 11.37 1.53
C HIS A 42 5.90 11.36 1.86
N THR A 43 6.30 11.88 3.03
CA THR A 43 7.73 11.98 3.43
C THR A 43 8.35 10.62 3.73
N ASP A 44 7.57 9.63 4.15
CA ASP A 44 8.06 8.26 4.35
C ASP A 44 8.57 7.62 3.05
N SER A 45 8.14 8.14 1.90
CA SER A 45 8.60 7.69 0.58
C SER A 45 9.82 8.44 0.07
N ALA A 46 10.34 9.46 0.77
CA ALA A 46 11.37 10.37 0.28
C ALA A 46 12.63 9.65 -0.23
N ALA A 47 13.09 8.63 0.46
CA ALA A 47 14.26 7.85 0.03
C ALA A 47 14.00 7.11 -1.31
N LEU A 48 12.82 6.53 -1.49
CA LEU A 48 12.43 5.87 -2.74
C LEU A 48 12.22 6.89 -3.87
N VAL A 49 11.57 8.02 -3.57
CA VAL A 49 11.38 9.13 -4.52
C VAL A 49 12.73 9.66 -5.00
N GLY A 50 13.69 9.86 -4.09
CA GLY A 50 15.05 10.28 -4.43
C GLY A 50 15.77 9.33 -5.40
N GLU A 51 15.56 8.02 -5.24
CA GLU A 51 16.08 7.01 -6.17
C GLU A 51 15.36 7.02 -7.53
N LEU A 52 14.05 7.33 -7.55
CA LEU A 52 13.22 7.28 -8.76
C LEU A 52 13.27 8.56 -9.60
N ARG A 53 13.53 9.72 -9.00
CA ARG A 53 13.35 11.04 -9.61
C ARG A 53 14.05 11.24 -10.96
N ALA A 54 15.15 10.52 -11.21
CA ALA A 54 15.78 10.48 -12.52
C ALA A 54 15.11 9.37 -13.35
N GLY A 55 14.11 9.71 -14.14
CA GLY A 55 13.43 8.81 -15.07
C GLY A 55 12.03 8.32 -14.65
N VAL A 56 11.50 8.80 -13.51
CA VAL A 56 10.10 8.59 -13.11
C VAL A 56 9.59 9.87 -12.46
N THR A 57 8.40 10.32 -12.85
CA THR A 57 7.69 11.39 -12.14
C THR A 57 6.80 10.75 -11.08
N THR A 58 7.13 10.98 -9.81
CA THR A 58 6.36 10.46 -8.67
C THR A 58 5.29 11.46 -8.25
N TYR A 59 4.11 10.96 -7.93
CA TYR A 59 2.95 11.68 -7.40
C TYR A 59 2.62 11.05 -6.04
N ALA A 60 3.33 11.48 -4.99
CA ALA A 60 3.15 10.96 -3.65
C ALA A 60 1.93 11.58 -2.99
N VAL A 61 0.99 10.73 -2.57
CA VAL A 61 -0.31 11.13 -2.03
C VAL A 61 -0.22 11.17 -0.51
N ASP A 62 -0.67 12.27 0.10
CA ASP A 62 -1.09 12.22 1.49
C ASP A 62 -2.53 11.69 1.53
N ARG A 63 -2.76 10.55 2.15
CA ARG A 63 -4.12 10.00 2.28
C ARG A 63 -4.96 10.90 3.19
N ARG A 64 -6.31 10.80 3.12
CA ARG A 64 -7.21 11.58 4.01
C ARG A 64 -6.81 11.44 5.48
N GLY A 65 -6.76 12.55 6.20
CA GLY A 65 -6.31 12.63 7.60
C GLY A 65 -4.80 12.61 7.81
N PHE A 66 -3.99 12.57 6.74
CA PHE A 66 -2.54 12.56 6.81
C PHE A 66 -1.92 13.78 6.12
N GLY A 67 -0.74 14.18 6.58
CA GLY A 67 0.07 15.22 5.98
C GLY A 67 -0.70 16.52 5.71
N ALA A 68 -0.71 16.95 4.46
CA ALA A 68 -1.41 18.17 4.03
C ALA A 68 -2.82 17.91 3.47
N SER A 69 -3.30 16.67 3.49
CA SER A 69 -4.67 16.35 3.10
C SER A 69 -5.69 16.72 4.15
N GLY A 70 -6.91 17.01 3.69
CA GLY A 70 -8.07 17.16 4.56
C GLY A 70 -8.48 15.83 5.21
N ASP A 71 -9.36 15.93 6.20
CA ASP A 71 -9.98 14.79 6.87
C ASP A 71 -11.51 14.92 6.81
N HIS A 72 -12.22 13.82 7.06
CA HIS A 72 -13.67 13.78 7.13
C HIS A 72 -14.12 12.89 8.28
N GLN A 73 -15.25 13.26 8.93
CA GLN A 73 -15.78 12.50 10.07
C GLN A 73 -16.20 11.08 9.69
N GLU A 74 -16.75 10.93 8.48
CA GLU A 74 -17.12 9.63 7.95
C GLU A 74 -15.91 9.00 7.24
N TYR A 75 -15.25 8.09 7.92
CA TYR A 75 -14.13 7.34 7.39
C TYR A 75 -14.55 5.93 6.97
N SER A 76 -14.11 5.51 5.77
CA SER A 76 -14.19 4.11 5.33
C SER A 76 -13.08 3.81 4.31
N LEU A 77 -12.78 2.52 4.10
CA LEU A 77 -11.86 2.10 3.05
C LEU A 77 -12.37 2.50 1.66
N GLU A 78 -13.69 2.46 1.46
CA GLU A 78 -14.32 2.87 0.21
C GLU A 78 -14.02 4.35 -0.09
N ARG A 79 -14.08 5.22 0.92
CA ARG A 79 -13.71 6.65 0.77
C ARG A 79 -12.25 6.83 0.39
N GLU A 80 -11.34 6.10 1.03
CA GLU A 80 -9.92 6.13 0.64
C GLU A 80 -9.68 5.59 -0.78
N THR A 81 -10.45 4.60 -1.17
CA THR A 81 -10.42 4.05 -2.54
C THR A 81 -10.89 5.08 -3.57
N GLU A 82 -11.94 5.84 -3.27
CA GLU A 82 -12.45 6.95 -4.09
C GLU A 82 -11.41 8.08 -4.20
N ASP A 83 -10.71 8.42 -3.11
CA ASP A 83 -9.64 9.40 -3.10
C ASP A 83 -8.52 9.04 -4.07
N VAL A 84 -8.02 7.81 -3.95
CA VAL A 84 -6.93 7.33 -4.82
C VAL A 84 -7.40 7.28 -6.27
N ALA A 85 -8.65 6.87 -6.54
CA ALA A 85 -9.20 6.88 -7.88
C ALA A 85 -9.31 8.29 -8.47
N ALA A 86 -9.69 9.28 -7.65
CA ALA A 86 -9.74 10.70 -8.06
C ALA A 86 -8.34 11.23 -8.39
N VAL A 87 -7.33 10.93 -7.55
CA VAL A 87 -5.93 11.31 -7.81
C VAL A 87 -5.40 10.67 -9.08
N VAL A 88 -5.62 9.37 -9.26
CA VAL A 88 -5.20 8.65 -10.50
C VAL A 88 -5.86 9.26 -11.72
N GLY A 89 -7.16 9.57 -11.67
CA GLY A 89 -7.88 10.22 -12.76
C GLY A 89 -7.30 11.58 -13.12
N GLU A 90 -7.00 12.41 -12.14
CA GLU A 90 -6.40 13.73 -12.32
C GLU A 90 -4.98 13.62 -12.92
N VAL A 91 -4.13 12.72 -12.39
CA VAL A 91 -2.78 12.53 -12.91
C VAL A 91 -2.81 11.97 -14.33
N ALA A 92 -3.69 11.01 -14.61
CA ALA A 92 -3.87 10.47 -15.97
C ALA A 92 -4.32 11.55 -16.98
N ALA A 93 -5.20 12.46 -16.56
CA ALA A 93 -5.62 13.60 -17.39
C ALA A 93 -4.46 14.56 -17.67
N ARG A 94 -3.64 14.88 -16.64
CA ARG A 94 -2.47 15.76 -16.78
C ARG A 94 -1.38 15.16 -17.66
N THR A 95 -1.19 13.85 -17.62
CA THR A 95 -0.12 13.15 -18.35
C THR A 95 -0.55 12.58 -19.70
N GLY A 96 -1.85 12.66 -20.01
CA GLY A 96 -2.40 12.27 -21.31
C GLY A 96 -2.63 10.77 -21.49
N GLY A 97 -2.63 9.98 -20.41
CA GLY A 97 -2.87 8.54 -20.49
C GLY A 97 -2.83 7.81 -19.15
N PRO A 98 -3.08 6.49 -19.14
CA PRO A 98 -3.02 5.69 -17.93
C PRO A 98 -1.64 5.72 -17.26
N VAL A 99 -1.63 5.75 -15.93
CA VAL A 99 -0.43 5.87 -15.11
C VAL A 99 -0.13 4.59 -14.32
N ALA A 100 1.10 4.47 -13.81
CA ALA A 100 1.41 3.45 -12.84
C ALA A 100 0.88 3.87 -11.45
N LEU A 101 0.34 2.91 -10.70
CA LEU A 101 -0.13 3.08 -9.33
C LEU A 101 0.62 2.13 -8.40
N TRP A 102 1.27 2.69 -7.39
CA TRP A 102 1.98 1.96 -6.35
C TRP A 102 1.29 2.16 -5.00
N GLY A 103 1.08 1.07 -4.27
CA GLY A 103 0.54 1.13 -2.91
C GLY A 103 1.38 0.30 -1.94
N HIS A 104 1.67 0.87 -0.78
CA HIS A 104 2.39 0.21 0.31
C HIS A 104 1.44 -0.17 1.44
N SER A 105 1.54 -1.40 1.94
CA SER A 105 0.80 -1.88 3.11
C SER A 105 -0.71 -1.61 2.97
N TYR A 106 -1.30 -0.81 3.86
CA TYR A 106 -2.71 -0.41 3.75
C TYR A 106 -3.00 0.43 2.50
N GLY A 107 -2.06 1.27 2.08
CA GLY A 107 -2.17 1.98 0.80
C GLY A 107 -2.26 1.06 -0.41
N ALA A 108 -1.73 -0.17 -0.31
CA ALA A 108 -1.91 -1.19 -1.35
C ALA A 108 -3.37 -1.68 -1.42
N SER A 109 -4.08 -1.75 -0.28
CA SER A 109 -5.52 -2.06 -0.27
C SER A 109 -6.33 -0.93 -0.92
N CYS A 110 -5.99 0.34 -0.64
CA CYS A 110 -6.61 1.50 -1.28
C CYS A 110 -6.34 1.51 -2.79
N ALA A 111 -5.09 1.27 -3.21
CA ALA A 111 -4.69 1.22 -4.61
C ALA A 111 -5.39 0.10 -5.39
N MET A 112 -5.51 -1.08 -4.79
CA MET A 112 -6.23 -2.21 -5.38
C MET A 112 -7.72 -1.89 -5.59
N GLY A 113 -8.37 -1.27 -4.62
CA GLY A 113 -9.74 -0.81 -4.76
C GLY A 113 -9.88 0.27 -5.84
N ALA A 114 -9.00 1.28 -5.84
CA ALA A 114 -9.01 2.36 -6.83
C ALA A 114 -8.87 1.86 -8.26
N ALA A 115 -8.06 0.83 -8.50
CA ALA A 115 -7.91 0.21 -9.82
C ALA A 115 -9.21 -0.42 -10.36
N THR A 116 -10.23 -0.63 -9.50
CA THR A 116 -11.56 -1.08 -9.94
C THR A 116 -12.52 0.07 -10.25
N LEU A 117 -12.19 1.30 -9.83
CA LEU A 117 -13.05 2.48 -9.98
C LEU A 117 -12.63 3.40 -11.13
N THR A 118 -11.43 3.27 -11.64
CA THR A 118 -10.92 4.14 -12.71
C THR A 118 -10.17 3.37 -13.78
N THR A 119 -10.28 3.81 -15.03
CA THR A 119 -9.49 3.31 -16.16
C THR A 119 -8.12 3.99 -16.26
N GLY A 120 -7.82 4.93 -15.38
CA GLY A 120 -6.56 5.66 -15.35
C GLY A 120 -5.36 4.83 -14.85
N VAL A 121 -5.58 3.62 -14.32
CA VAL A 121 -4.51 2.72 -13.89
C VAL A 121 -4.07 1.84 -15.06
N GLY A 122 -2.87 2.10 -15.58
CA GLY A 122 -2.23 1.27 -16.61
C GLY A 122 -1.45 0.09 -16.00
N ARG A 123 -0.85 0.30 -14.82
CA ARG A 123 -0.05 -0.70 -14.11
C ARG A 123 -0.25 -0.58 -12.61
N LEU A 124 -0.33 -1.71 -11.90
CA LEU A 124 -0.56 -1.74 -10.46
C LEU A 124 0.57 -2.51 -9.76
N LEU A 125 1.26 -1.83 -8.85
CA LEU A 125 2.29 -2.38 -7.97
C LEU A 125 1.79 -2.39 -6.52
N LEU A 126 1.78 -3.55 -5.90
CA LEU A 126 1.39 -3.72 -4.50
C LEU A 126 2.61 -4.17 -3.70
N TYR A 127 3.10 -3.29 -2.82
CA TYR A 127 4.24 -3.54 -1.96
C TYR A 127 3.77 -3.89 -0.55
N GLU A 128 4.08 -5.09 -0.09
CA GLU A 128 3.69 -5.64 1.23
C GLU A 128 2.20 -5.42 1.57
N PRO A 129 1.25 -5.81 0.70
CA PRO A 129 -0.16 -5.48 0.91
C PRO A 129 -0.70 -6.11 2.20
N SER A 130 -1.45 -5.32 2.98
CA SER A 130 -2.07 -5.75 4.24
C SER A 130 -3.33 -6.62 4.07
N ILE A 131 -3.40 -7.38 2.97
CA ILE A 131 -4.57 -8.21 2.63
C ILE A 131 -4.64 -9.41 3.56
N GLY A 132 -5.79 -9.57 4.23
CA GLY A 132 -6.03 -10.71 5.12
C GLY A 132 -5.41 -10.59 6.51
N LEU A 133 -4.76 -9.48 6.82
CA LEU A 133 -4.35 -9.18 8.19
C LEU A 133 -5.62 -8.89 9.01
N GLY A 134 -5.85 -9.72 10.02
CA GLY A 134 -6.92 -9.51 11.00
C GLY A 134 -6.37 -8.85 12.26
N ASN A 135 -7.20 -8.08 12.94
CA ASN A 135 -6.85 -7.59 14.28
C ASN A 135 -7.19 -8.67 15.31
N PRO A 136 -6.40 -8.80 16.38
CA PRO A 136 -6.79 -9.62 17.52
C PRO A 136 -8.17 -9.23 18.07
N PRO A 137 -8.95 -10.15 18.64
CA PRO A 137 -10.21 -9.81 19.27
C PRO A 137 -10.07 -8.73 20.34
N GLY A 138 -10.93 -7.71 20.30
CA GLY A 138 -10.88 -6.57 21.25
C GLY A 138 -9.78 -5.54 20.98
N TRP A 139 -8.89 -5.77 20.01
CA TRP A 139 -7.77 -4.89 19.74
C TRP A 139 -8.22 -3.49 19.25
N ILE A 140 -9.20 -3.45 18.36
CA ILE A 140 -9.73 -2.19 17.79
C ILE A 140 -10.36 -1.36 18.91
N GLU A 141 -11.19 -1.97 19.73
CA GLU A 141 -11.88 -1.32 20.84
C GLU A 141 -10.89 -0.73 21.85
N THR A 142 -9.81 -1.47 22.16
CA THR A 142 -8.74 -0.98 23.04
C THR A 142 -8.03 0.21 22.41
N TYR A 143 -7.65 0.11 21.13
CA TYR A 143 -6.99 1.17 20.39
C TYR A 143 -7.84 2.45 20.34
N GLU A 144 -9.13 2.32 19.99
CA GLU A 144 -10.07 3.45 19.93
C GLU A 144 -10.24 4.11 21.30
N THR A 145 -10.26 3.33 22.39
CA THR A 145 -10.34 3.82 23.76
C THR A 145 -9.10 4.65 24.11
N MET A 146 -7.89 4.12 23.87
CA MET A 146 -6.64 4.85 24.12
C MET A 146 -6.60 6.19 23.37
N VAL A 147 -6.96 6.17 22.08
CA VAL A 147 -7.02 7.40 21.29
C VAL A 147 -8.06 8.39 21.82
N ALA A 148 -9.23 7.93 22.26
CA ALA A 148 -10.28 8.78 22.82
C ALA A 148 -9.88 9.39 24.19
N GLU A 149 -9.11 8.67 24.99
CA GLU A 149 -8.54 9.13 26.25
C GLU A 149 -7.32 10.04 26.08
N GLY A 150 -6.83 10.21 24.84
CA GLY A 150 -5.68 11.05 24.50
C GLY A 150 -4.34 10.32 24.53
N ASP A 151 -4.31 9.03 24.89
CA ASP A 151 -3.12 8.19 24.86
C ASP A 151 -2.78 7.74 23.44
N ARG A 152 -2.45 8.71 22.58
CA ARG A 152 -2.05 8.44 21.19
C ARG A 152 -0.70 7.74 21.11
N GLU A 153 0.17 8.00 22.06
CA GLU A 153 1.50 7.38 22.10
C GLU A 153 1.41 5.90 22.40
N GLY A 154 0.68 5.52 23.46
CA GLY A 154 0.40 4.13 23.78
C GLY A 154 -0.32 3.40 22.65
N ALA A 155 -1.29 4.05 22.00
CA ALA A 155 -1.96 3.51 20.82
C ALA A 155 -0.98 3.26 19.65
N THR A 156 -0.03 4.18 19.45
CA THR A 156 1.02 4.01 18.43
C THR A 156 1.93 2.83 18.75
N VAL A 157 2.41 2.71 19.98
CA VAL A 157 3.20 1.56 20.45
C VAL A 157 2.44 0.26 20.27
N MET A 158 1.17 0.21 20.68
CA MET A 158 0.30 -0.96 20.52
C MET A 158 0.18 -1.38 19.06
N MET A 159 0.05 -0.43 18.13
CA MET A 159 0.01 -0.69 16.68
C MET A 159 1.31 -1.38 16.21
N PHE A 160 2.46 -0.82 16.55
CA PHE A 160 3.74 -1.36 16.12
C PHE A 160 4.04 -2.73 16.73
N ARG A 161 3.71 -2.92 18.02
CA ARG A 161 3.95 -4.17 18.72
C ARG A 161 3.03 -5.29 18.26
N ASP A 162 1.72 -5.03 18.26
CA ASP A 162 0.71 -6.10 18.13
C ASP A 162 0.36 -6.44 16.69
N LEU A 163 0.38 -5.45 15.79
CA LEU A 163 0.00 -5.67 14.39
C LEU A 163 1.21 -5.76 13.46
N LEU A 164 2.27 -5.02 13.75
CA LEU A 164 3.47 -5.00 12.91
C LEU A 164 4.59 -5.86 13.49
N GLU A 165 4.37 -6.46 14.67
CA GLU A 165 5.28 -7.40 15.33
C GLU A 165 6.70 -6.84 15.53
N PHE A 166 6.80 -5.52 15.80
CA PHE A 166 8.08 -4.88 16.10
C PHE A 166 8.52 -5.25 17.54
N SER A 167 9.81 -5.53 17.71
CA SER A 167 10.40 -5.71 19.03
C SER A 167 10.46 -4.38 19.79
N ASP A 168 10.57 -4.47 21.13
CA ASP A 168 10.69 -3.28 21.96
C ASP A 168 11.93 -2.44 21.57
N ASP A 169 13.08 -3.06 21.26
CA ASP A 169 14.27 -2.34 20.78
C ASP A 169 14.02 -1.57 19.47
N GLN A 170 13.18 -2.10 18.60
CA GLN A 170 12.81 -1.44 17.34
C GLN A 170 11.87 -0.26 17.59
N ILE A 171 10.94 -0.43 18.52
CA ILE A 171 10.02 0.64 18.94
C ILE A 171 10.81 1.76 19.63
N ASP A 172 11.75 1.43 20.51
CA ASP A 172 12.61 2.39 21.20
C ASP A 172 13.48 3.17 20.21
N ALA A 173 14.03 2.50 19.20
CA ALA A 173 14.80 3.15 18.14
C ALA A 173 13.94 4.12 17.31
N MET A 174 12.68 3.77 17.04
CA MET A 174 11.72 4.64 16.36
C MET A 174 11.29 5.81 17.23
N TRP A 175 11.09 5.58 18.53
CA TRP A 175 10.75 6.61 19.52
C TRP A 175 11.80 7.70 19.56
N ALA A 176 13.07 7.32 19.53
CA ALA A 176 14.18 8.26 19.48
C ALA A 176 14.34 8.98 18.14
N GLY A 177 13.61 8.55 17.10
CA GLY A 177 13.70 9.10 15.76
C GLY A 177 12.81 10.34 15.54
N PRO A 178 13.18 11.18 14.54
CA PRO A 178 12.44 12.43 14.25
C PRO A 178 10.99 12.20 13.78
N GLU A 179 10.68 11.02 13.28
CA GLU A 179 9.37 10.68 12.71
C GLU A 179 8.35 10.23 13.76
N TRP A 180 8.76 10.02 15.03
CA TRP A 180 7.86 9.50 16.05
C TRP A 180 6.66 10.42 16.31
N SER A 181 6.92 11.71 16.44
CA SER A 181 5.87 12.69 16.71
C SER A 181 4.80 12.76 15.60
N SER A 182 5.21 12.64 14.33
CA SER A 182 4.26 12.60 13.19
C SER A 182 3.41 11.34 13.22
N ARG A 183 3.97 10.19 13.58
CA ARG A 183 3.23 8.93 13.74
C ARG A 183 2.20 9.00 14.87
N VAL A 184 2.58 9.55 16.01
CA VAL A 184 1.67 9.77 17.15
C VAL A 184 0.55 10.76 16.78
N ALA A 185 0.87 11.82 16.04
CA ALA A 185 -0.12 12.80 15.61
C ALA A 185 -1.25 12.19 14.77
N VAL A 186 -0.95 11.19 13.95
CA VAL A 186 -1.91 10.53 13.04
C VAL A 186 -2.54 9.25 13.63
N ALA A 187 -2.28 8.91 14.89
CA ALA A 187 -2.87 7.72 15.52
C ALA A 187 -4.41 7.71 15.42
N HIS A 188 -5.05 8.87 15.49
CA HIS A 188 -6.51 9.00 15.37
C HIS A 188 -7.07 8.56 14.01
N THR A 189 -6.26 8.53 12.95
CA THR A 189 -6.71 8.14 11.60
C THR A 189 -7.02 6.64 11.49
N TRP A 190 -6.62 5.85 12.47
CA TRP A 190 -6.89 4.43 12.52
C TRP A 190 -8.31 4.08 13.00
N ARG A 191 -9.13 5.11 13.33
CA ARG A 191 -10.52 4.94 13.73
C ARG A 191 -11.32 4.27 12.62
N GLY A 192 -12.07 3.24 13.00
CA GLY A 192 -13.12 2.69 12.14
C GLY A 192 -12.64 1.91 10.93
N ARG A 193 -11.40 1.43 10.85
CA ARG A 193 -10.98 0.43 9.85
C ARG A 193 -11.71 -0.91 10.02
N ARG A 194 -12.94 -0.85 10.50
CA ARG A 194 -13.87 -1.98 10.44
C ARG A 194 -14.08 -2.29 8.97
N VAL A 195 -13.40 -3.32 8.47
CA VAL A 195 -13.91 -4.04 7.32
C VAL A 195 -15.31 -4.47 7.73
N ARG A 196 -16.34 -3.72 7.34
CA ARG A 196 -17.72 -4.18 7.48
C ARG A 196 -17.79 -5.47 6.68
N ARG A 197 -17.60 -6.61 7.35
CA ARG A 197 -18.15 -7.85 6.84
C ARG A 197 -19.63 -7.54 6.64
N ARG A 198 -20.10 -7.46 5.39
CA ARG A 198 -21.52 -7.44 5.11
C ARG A 198 -22.09 -8.65 5.84
N ALA A 199 -22.71 -8.38 6.97
CA ALA A 199 -23.52 -9.36 7.66
C ALA A 199 -24.68 -9.69 6.72
N GLY A 200 -24.71 -10.93 6.25
CA GLY A 200 -25.94 -11.56 5.78
C GLY A 200 -26.41 -11.20 4.38
N SER A 201 -25.90 -11.90 3.37
CA SER A 201 -26.85 -12.53 2.45
C SER A 201 -26.55 -14.04 2.48
N THR A 202 -27.29 -14.76 3.30
CA THR A 202 -27.47 -16.19 3.16
C THR A 202 -28.33 -16.44 1.91
N GLY A 203 -27.80 -16.03 0.75
CA GLY A 203 -28.30 -16.48 -0.54
C GLY A 203 -27.72 -17.86 -0.79
N ARG A 204 -28.55 -18.87 -0.63
CA ARG A 204 -28.26 -20.23 -1.05
C ARG A 204 -27.96 -20.20 -2.55
N VAL A 205 -26.69 -20.22 -2.94
CA VAL A 205 -26.30 -20.42 -4.33
C VAL A 205 -26.36 -21.91 -4.60
N SER A 206 -27.36 -22.31 -5.39
CA SER A 206 -27.47 -23.65 -5.94
C SER A 206 -26.26 -23.93 -6.83
N SER A 207 -25.61 -25.04 -6.56
CA SER A 207 -24.45 -25.55 -7.29
C SER A 207 -24.90 -26.04 -8.68
N THR A 208 -24.53 -25.28 -9.73
CA THR A 208 -24.37 -25.84 -11.07
C THR A 208 -22.98 -25.43 -11.55
N GLY A 209 -22.20 -26.42 -11.92
CA GLY A 209 -20.76 -26.46 -12.06
C GLY A 209 -20.08 -25.43 -12.95
N SER A 210 -18.90 -25.06 -12.52
CA SER A 210 -17.78 -24.68 -13.39
C SER A 210 -16.45 -24.73 -12.61
N PRO A 211 -15.28 -24.90 -13.25
CA PRO A 211 -14.12 -25.57 -12.67
C PRO A 211 -13.33 -24.67 -11.72
N ARG A 212 -12.97 -25.25 -10.60
CA ARG A 212 -12.15 -24.68 -9.52
C ARG A 212 -10.76 -24.28 -10.03
N ARG A 213 -10.45 -22.99 -10.02
CA ARG A 213 -9.05 -22.51 -9.96
C ARG A 213 -8.61 -22.56 -8.49
N ARG A 214 -7.65 -23.42 -8.22
CA ARG A 214 -7.06 -23.57 -6.87
C ARG A 214 -6.12 -22.41 -6.61
N CYS A 215 -6.40 -21.59 -5.59
CA CYS A 215 -5.41 -20.76 -4.91
C CYS A 215 -4.45 -21.65 -4.13
N CYS A 216 -3.16 -21.35 -4.18
CA CYS A 216 -2.09 -22.09 -3.53
C CYS A 216 -2.25 -22.08 -2.01
N SER A 217 -2.49 -23.26 -1.43
CA SER A 217 -2.30 -23.52 0.00
C SER A 217 -0.84 -23.91 0.26
N PRO A 218 -0.27 -23.64 1.44
CA PRO A 218 1.10 -24.00 1.76
C PRO A 218 1.25 -25.53 1.83
N ALA A 219 2.15 -26.08 1.03
CA ALA A 219 2.47 -27.50 1.01
C ALA A 219 3.22 -27.89 2.29
N ARG A 220 2.71 -28.88 3.01
CA ARG A 220 3.44 -29.64 4.04
C ARG A 220 4.56 -30.42 3.35
N ILE A 221 5.75 -30.35 3.90
CA ILE A 221 6.90 -31.16 3.48
C ILE A 221 6.68 -32.59 3.96
N ALA A 222 6.60 -33.54 3.03
CA ALA A 222 6.70 -34.98 3.29
C ALA A 222 8.07 -35.48 2.86
N PRO A 223 8.63 -36.53 3.51
CA PRO A 223 10.00 -37.01 3.27
C PRO A 223 10.12 -37.76 1.95
N PRO A 224 11.36 -38.00 1.46
CA PRO A 224 11.63 -38.49 0.12
C PRO A 224 11.38 -39.99 0.01
N ILE A 225 10.69 -40.41 -1.05
CA ILE A 225 10.64 -41.81 -1.51
C ILE A 225 11.45 -41.89 -2.81
N SER A 226 12.39 -42.82 -2.80
CA SER A 226 13.26 -43.18 -3.89
C SER A 226 12.51 -43.92 -5.03
N GLY A 227 12.83 -43.61 -6.30
CA GLY A 227 12.43 -44.45 -7.44
C GLY A 227 12.42 -43.74 -8.80
N GLY A 228 13.44 -44.03 -9.60
CA GLY A 228 13.52 -44.26 -11.04
C GLY A 228 13.09 -43.21 -12.07
N PRO A 229 13.77 -43.16 -13.24
CA PRO A 229 13.62 -42.05 -14.22
C PRO A 229 12.46 -42.29 -15.18
N GLN A 230 11.58 -41.28 -15.34
CA GLN A 230 10.65 -41.23 -16.47
C GLN A 230 10.78 -39.90 -17.21
N THR A 231 11.21 -39.99 -18.45
CA THR A 231 11.24 -38.96 -19.47
C THR A 231 9.83 -38.40 -19.73
N ARG A 232 9.58 -37.11 -19.44
CA ARG A 232 8.41 -36.41 -19.88
C ARG A 232 8.78 -35.28 -20.86
N ARG A 233 8.20 -35.33 -22.05
CA ARG A 233 8.23 -34.30 -23.09
C ARG A 233 7.70 -33.01 -22.54
N ARG A 234 8.44 -31.89 -22.75
CA ARG A 234 8.00 -30.52 -22.48
C ARG A 234 7.01 -30.07 -23.56
N LEU A 235 5.83 -29.62 -23.13
CA LEU A 235 4.95 -28.76 -23.92
C LEU A 235 5.25 -27.31 -23.56
N PRO A 236 5.18 -26.36 -24.51
CA PRO A 236 5.48 -24.95 -24.26
C PRO A 236 4.38 -24.30 -23.40
N SER A 237 4.79 -23.56 -22.38
CA SER A 237 3.91 -22.78 -21.51
C SER A 237 3.53 -21.47 -22.19
N PRO A 238 2.28 -20.98 -22.02
CA PRO A 238 1.89 -19.65 -22.48
C PRO A 238 2.52 -18.58 -21.59
N THR A 239 3.15 -17.61 -22.21
CA THR A 239 3.78 -16.44 -21.61
C THR A 239 2.70 -15.45 -21.13
N HIS A 240 2.33 -15.53 -19.87
CA HIS A 240 1.81 -14.41 -19.08
C HIS A 240 2.63 -14.38 -17.80
N GLY A 241 3.61 -13.48 -17.78
CA GLY A 241 4.54 -13.32 -16.66
C GLY A 241 3.88 -12.67 -15.46
N SER A 242 3.35 -13.47 -14.55
CA SER A 242 3.12 -13.06 -13.18
C SER A 242 4.38 -13.44 -12.39
N THR A 243 5.33 -12.52 -12.28
CA THR A 243 6.45 -12.68 -11.36
C THR A 243 5.98 -12.37 -9.93
N CYS A 244 5.58 -13.38 -9.20
CA CYS A 244 5.44 -13.31 -7.75
C CYS A 244 6.84 -13.51 -7.15
N SER A 245 7.62 -12.43 -7.03
CA SER A 245 8.85 -12.44 -6.25
C SER A 245 8.50 -12.26 -4.79
N ARG A 246 8.71 -13.30 -4.00
CA ARG A 246 8.65 -13.26 -2.55
C ARG A 246 9.86 -12.46 -2.07
N ALA A 247 9.69 -11.15 -1.89
CA ALA A 247 10.67 -10.35 -1.17
C ALA A 247 10.65 -10.80 0.30
N THR A 248 11.73 -11.41 0.74
CA THR A 248 11.93 -11.74 2.15
C THR A 248 11.95 -10.44 2.97
N HIS A 249 11.28 -10.45 4.09
CA HIS A 249 11.20 -9.45 5.15
C HIS A 249 12.55 -8.74 5.42
N THR A 250 12.88 -7.70 4.67
CA THR A 250 14.10 -6.90 4.84
C THR A 250 13.85 -5.39 4.89
N SER A 251 12.62 -4.97 5.23
CA SER A 251 12.34 -3.56 5.54
C SER A 251 13.03 -3.07 6.84
N ARG A 252 13.89 -3.91 7.42
CA ARG A 252 14.58 -3.69 8.70
C ARG A 252 15.98 -3.08 8.58
N THR A 253 16.51 -2.88 7.38
CA THR A 253 17.83 -2.26 7.20
C THR A 253 17.77 -1.35 5.99
N GLY A 254 18.15 -0.09 6.10
CA GLY A 254 18.13 0.99 5.12
C GLY A 254 18.76 0.74 3.72
N ARG A 255 18.70 -0.49 3.23
CA ARG A 255 19.18 -0.93 1.91
C ARG A 255 18.06 -1.19 0.91
N THR A 256 16.80 -1.03 1.29
CA THR A 256 15.65 -1.38 0.47
C THR A 256 15.33 -0.40 -0.67
N PRO A 257 15.49 0.94 -0.52
CA PRO A 257 15.09 1.88 -1.55
C PRO A 257 15.69 1.63 -2.94
N PRO A 258 17.00 1.37 -3.12
CA PRO A 258 17.58 1.15 -4.45
C PRO A 258 17.04 -0.11 -5.14
N LEU A 259 16.82 -1.20 -4.39
CA LEU A 259 16.27 -2.44 -4.94
C LEU A 259 14.80 -2.25 -5.37
N VAL A 260 13.99 -1.64 -4.51
CA VAL A 260 12.59 -1.33 -4.82
C VAL A 260 12.52 -0.39 -6.02
N ALA A 261 13.37 0.65 -6.07
CA ALA A 261 13.43 1.57 -7.19
C ALA A 261 13.79 0.88 -8.52
N ALA A 262 14.72 -0.07 -8.50
CA ALA A 262 15.05 -0.85 -9.69
C ALA A 262 13.84 -1.65 -10.19
N ILE A 263 13.14 -2.37 -9.29
CA ILE A 263 11.93 -3.12 -9.62
C ILE A 263 10.84 -2.21 -10.18
N VAL A 264 10.64 -1.04 -9.56
CA VAL A 264 9.64 -0.05 -10.00
C VAL A 264 9.98 0.48 -11.39
N ARG A 265 11.25 0.85 -11.65
CA ARG A 265 11.69 1.32 -12.97
C ARG A 265 11.48 0.26 -14.06
N ASP A 266 11.91 -0.97 -13.80
CA ASP A 266 11.74 -2.08 -14.75
C ASP A 266 10.26 -2.33 -15.05
N PHE A 267 9.41 -2.28 -14.04
CA PHE A 267 7.98 -2.49 -14.20
C PHE A 267 7.29 -1.36 -14.96
N ILE A 268 7.75 -0.11 -14.81
CA ILE A 268 7.19 1.05 -15.53
C ILE A 268 7.67 1.07 -16.98
N ALA A 269 8.90 0.64 -17.26
CA ALA A 269 9.50 0.65 -18.59
C ALA A 269 8.96 -0.47 -19.52
N GLY A 270 8.63 -1.65 -18.97
CA GLY A 270 8.13 -2.81 -19.73
C GLY A 270 6.65 -2.78 -19.96
#